data_a5907d8093a72dafcff95df344a80f68
#
_entry.id   a5907d8093a72dafcff95df344a80f68
#
_cell.length_a   1.000
_cell.length_b   1.000
_cell.length_c   1.000
_cell.angle_alpha   90.00
_cell.angle_beta   90.00
_cell.angle_gamma   90.00
#
_symmetry.space_group_name_H-M   'P 1'
#
loop_
_entity.id
_entity.type
_entity.pdbx_description
1 polymer ?
#
loop_
_entity_poly.entity_id
_entity_poly.type
_entity_poly.pdbx_seq_one_letter_code
_entity_poly.pdbx_strand_id
1 'polypeptide(L)'
;TQFQVNAVKTFSNVLGAENMLVVGEIGSQWNDVPDYTKGGIRYGRGFMYGTGSGPGYFYDPNSPSGQPGLGVASAGDMCSPTFSGLPVPAANRFYNPQPNGCRNDGYVTDVAWGYRLRVSADYNNVMNSGVTVTPSVFWAHDVEGVSMDPTFIEDRMTLGLGVKFNYNKKYVLDLNYVSYDNDN
;
A
#
# COMPACT_ATOMS: atom_id res chain seq x y z
N THR A 1 -16.69 2.15 -11.54
CA THR A 1 -16.90 3.62 -11.52
C THR A 1 -15.94 4.24 -10.53
N GLN A 2 -15.38 5.41 -10.86
CA GLN A 2 -14.44 6.14 -10.00
C GLN A 2 -14.92 7.58 -9.80
N PHE A 3 -14.75 8.09 -8.60
CA PHE A 3 -15.01 9.47 -8.23
C PHE A 3 -13.82 10.06 -7.48
N GLN A 4 -13.49 11.32 -7.77
CA GLN A 4 -12.36 12.01 -7.14
C GLN A 4 -12.69 13.49 -6.99
N VAL A 5 -12.37 14.05 -5.83
CA VAL A 5 -12.46 15.49 -5.54
C VAL A 5 -11.15 15.99 -5.01
N ASN A 6 -10.67 17.09 -5.57
CA ASN A 6 -9.46 17.77 -5.09
C ASN A 6 -9.83 19.15 -4.57
N ALA A 7 -9.19 19.60 -3.52
CA ALA A 7 -9.26 20.96 -2.99
C ALA A 7 -7.85 21.52 -2.82
N VAL A 8 -7.65 22.74 -3.29
CA VAL A 8 -6.38 23.46 -3.14
C VAL A 8 -6.65 24.81 -2.49
N LYS A 9 -5.92 25.12 -1.43
CA LYS A 9 -6.02 26.39 -0.72
C LYS A 9 -4.63 26.94 -0.41
N THR A 10 -4.43 28.19 -0.75
CA THR A 10 -3.24 28.95 -0.37
C THR A 10 -3.61 29.95 0.73
N PHE A 11 -2.77 30.03 1.74
CA PHE A 11 -2.86 31.00 2.83
C PHE A 11 -1.59 31.85 2.82
N SER A 12 -1.75 33.15 3.05
CA SER A 12 -0.61 34.07 3.15
C SER A 12 -0.42 34.52 4.58
N ASN A 13 0.84 34.66 4.99
CA ASN A 13 1.23 35.14 6.32
C ASN A 13 0.64 34.31 7.49
N VAL A 14 0.69 32.98 7.37
CA VAL A 14 0.21 32.04 8.39
C VAL A 14 1.39 31.32 9.02
N LEU A 15 1.39 31.21 10.35
CA LEU A 15 2.44 30.54 11.14
C LEU A 15 3.86 31.09 10.88
N GLY A 16 3.98 32.35 10.48
CA GLY A 16 5.26 32.96 10.13
C GLY A 16 5.77 32.62 8.71
N ALA A 17 5.06 31.78 7.98
CA ALA A 17 5.35 31.53 6.56
C ALA A 17 4.72 32.64 5.69
N GLU A 18 5.40 33.04 4.62
CA GLU A 18 4.82 33.96 3.65
C GLU A 18 3.66 33.33 2.89
N ASN A 19 3.82 32.08 2.50
CA ASN A 19 2.76 31.32 1.83
C ASN A 19 2.71 29.91 2.43
N MET A 20 1.50 29.41 2.61
CA MET A 20 1.23 28.01 2.94
C MET A 20 0.25 27.44 1.94
N LEU A 21 0.59 26.34 1.32
CA LEU A 21 -0.24 25.59 0.39
C LEU A 21 -0.78 24.34 1.07
N VAL A 22 -2.09 24.17 1.02
CA VAL A 22 -2.79 22.96 1.46
C VAL A 22 -3.48 22.34 0.27
N VAL A 23 -3.21 21.09 0.00
CA VAL A 23 -3.85 20.28 -1.06
C VAL A 23 -4.48 19.07 -0.40
N GLY A 24 -5.77 18.90 -0.59
CA GLY A 24 -6.53 17.74 -0.13
C GLY A 24 -7.17 17.02 -1.31
N GLU A 25 -7.22 15.72 -1.24
CA GLU A 25 -7.87 14.85 -2.21
C GLU A 25 -8.63 13.76 -1.48
N ILE A 26 -9.82 13.44 -1.95
CA ILE A 26 -10.57 12.25 -1.59
C ILE A 26 -10.98 11.53 -2.86
N GLY A 27 -10.78 10.22 -2.89
CA GLY A 27 -11.15 9.37 -4.01
C GLY A 27 -11.89 8.14 -3.54
N SER A 28 -12.75 7.63 -4.41
CA SER A 28 -13.51 6.41 -4.18
C SER A 28 -13.70 5.67 -5.50
N GLN A 29 -13.73 4.34 -5.42
CA GLN A 29 -13.95 3.45 -6.55
C GLN A 29 -15.04 2.43 -6.21
N TRP A 30 -16.00 2.26 -7.11
CA TRP A 30 -17.04 1.24 -7.05
C TRP A 30 -16.76 0.18 -8.09
N ASN A 31 -16.52 -1.04 -7.65
CA ASN A 31 -16.13 -2.17 -8.50
C ASN A 31 -17.30 -3.05 -8.89
N ASP A 32 -18.44 -2.94 -8.19
CA ASP A 32 -19.67 -3.74 -8.41
C ASP A 32 -19.35 -5.25 -8.37
N VAL A 33 -18.61 -5.67 -7.35
CA VAL A 33 -18.24 -7.06 -7.13
C VAL A 33 -18.93 -7.61 -5.89
N PRO A 34 -19.29 -8.91 -5.88
CA PRO A 34 -19.89 -9.51 -4.69
C PRO A 34 -18.90 -9.58 -3.53
N ASP A 35 -19.43 -9.45 -2.32
CA ASP A 35 -18.66 -9.51 -1.08
C ASP A 35 -18.08 -10.91 -0.88
N TYR A 36 -16.77 -11.02 -1.02
CA TYR A 36 -16.05 -12.29 -0.87
C TYR A 36 -16.03 -12.79 0.59
N THR A 37 -16.23 -11.92 1.57
CA THR A 37 -16.29 -12.31 2.99
C THR A 37 -17.57 -13.06 3.32
N LYS A 38 -18.62 -12.85 2.52
CA LYS A 38 -19.92 -13.53 2.60
C LYS A 38 -20.06 -14.71 1.62
N GLY A 39 -18.94 -15.23 1.11
CA GLY A 39 -18.93 -16.36 0.20
C GLY A 39 -19.10 -16.00 -1.28
N GLY A 40 -18.99 -14.72 -1.63
CA GLY A 40 -18.96 -14.25 -3.01
C GLY A 40 -17.69 -14.67 -3.75
N ILE A 41 -17.71 -14.49 -5.07
CA ILE A 41 -16.55 -14.77 -5.92
C ILE A 41 -15.41 -13.78 -5.57
N ARG A 42 -14.21 -14.29 -5.46
CA ARG A 42 -13.01 -13.50 -5.20
C ARG A 42 -12.43 -13.00 -6.51
N TYR A 43 -12.30 -11.69 -6.65
CA TYR A 43 -11.66 -11.05 -7.77
C TYR A 43 -10.31 -10.46 -7.33
N GLY A 44 -9.35 -10.52 -8.21
CA GLY A 44 -8.03 -9.91 -8.06
C GLY A 44 -7.49 -9.95 -6.63
N ARG A 45 -6.21 -9.92 -6.43
CA ARG A 45 -5.63 -9.74 -5.11
C ARG A 45 -4.43 -8.83 -5.26
N GLY A 46 -4.32 -7.84 -4.40
CA GLY A 46 -3.17 -6.96 -4.42
C GLY A 46 -1.88 -7.78 -4.30
N PHE A 47 -0.86 -7.46 -5.09
CA PHE A 47 0.40 -8.20 -5.12
C PHE A 47 1.08 -8.29 -3.75
N MET A 48 0.86 -7.33 -2.87
CA MET A 48 1.39 -7.29 -1.51
C MET A 48 0.80 -8.37 -0.59
N TYR A 49 -0.38 -8.89 -0.92
CA TYR A 49 -0.98 -10.02 -0.21
C TYR A 49 -0.48 -11.38 -0.74
N GLY A 50 0.24 -11.38 -1.87
CA GLY A 50 0.75 -12.57 -2.53
C GLY A 50 -0.33 -13.41 -3.21
N THR A 51 -0.05 -14.69 -3.48
CA THR A 51 -0.92 -15.56 -4.29
C THR A 51 -2.19 -16.04 -3.60
N GLY A 52 -2.37 -15.74 -2.33
CA GLY A 52 -3.55 -16.17 -1.57
C GLY A 52 -3.56 -17.64 -1.19
N SER A 53 -4.55 -18.02 -0.39
CA SER A 53 -4.83 -19.42 -0.09
C SER A 53 -5.50 -20.08 -1.30
N GLY A 54 -4.86 -21.03 -1.90
CA GLY A 54 -5.36 -21.79 -3.05
C GLY A 54 -4.67 -23.14 -3.15
N PRO A 55 -4.97 -23.97 -4.15
CA PRO A 55 -4.22 -25.20 -4.36
C PRO A 55 -2.75 -24.84 -4.52
N GLY A 56 -1.94 -25.31 -3.62
CA GLY A 56 -0.50 -25.10 -3.62
C GLY A 56 0.22 -26.25 -4.29
N TYR A 57 1.41 -25.96 -4.77
CA TYR A 57 2.33 -26.97 -5.25
C TYR A 57 3.45 -27.12 -4.24
N PHE A 58 3.83 -28.34 -3.91
CA PHE A 58 5.00 -28.60 -3.08
C PHE A 58 5.96 -29.52 -3.81
N TYR A 59 7.24 -29.38 -3.45
CA TYR A 59 8.28 -30.25 -3.96
C TYR A 59 8.24 -31.59 -3.21
N ASP A 60 7.98 -32.68 -3.91
CA ASP A 60 8.15 -34.04 -3.39
C ASP A 60 9.47 -34.62 -3.91
N PRO A 61 10.52 -34.69 -3.06
CA PRO A 61 11.80 -35.26 -3.47
C PRO A 61 11.74 -36.76 -3.78
N ASN A 62 10.65 -37.42 -3.37
CA ASN A 62 10.44 -38.87 -3.58
C ASN A 62 9.54 -39.15 -4.79
N SER A 63 9.21 -38.12 -5.58
CA SER A 63 8.41 -38.33 -6.80
C SER A 63 9.12 -39.31 -7.74
N PRO A 64 8.45 -40.42 -8.14
CA PRO A 64 9.08 -41.48 -8.94
C PRO A 64 9.54 -41.05 -10.34
N SER A 65 9.18 -39.86 -10.77
CA SER A 65 9.52 -39.33 -12.11
C SER A 65 10.80 -38.50 -12.16
N GLY A 66 11.52 -38.32 -11.05
CA GLY A 66 12.71 -37.45 -11.01
C GLY A 66 12.42 -35.98 -11.33
N GLN A 67 11.18 -35.65 -11.65
CA GLN A 67 10.71 -34.27 -11.72
C GLN A 67 10.23 -33.82 -10.35
N PRO A 68 10.38 -32.53 -10.00
CA PRO A 68 9.72 -32.00 -8.83
C PRO A 68 8.26 -32.42 -8.90
N GLY A 69 7.85 -33.34 -8.03
CA GLY A 69 6.45 -33.78 -7.99
C GLY A 69 5.59 -32.57 -7.62
N LEU A 70 4.85 -32.10 -8.59
CA LEU A 70 3.80 -31.12 -8.35
C LEU A 70 2.65 -31.84 -7.64
N GLY A 71 2.79 -32.06 -6.35
CA GLY A 71 1.64 -32.44 -5.53
C GLY A 71 0.67 -31.27 -5.47
N VAL A 72 -0.55 -31.48 -5.95
CA VAL A 72 -1.61 -30.48 -5.79
C VAL A 72 -2.12 -30.60 -4.35
N ALA A 73 -1.76 -29.64 -3.52
CA ALA A 73 -2.36 -29.49 -2.21
C ALA A 73 -3.82 -29.01 -2.38
N SER A 74 -4.71 -29.46 -1.51
CA SER A 74 -6.08 -28.94 -1.45
C SER A 74 -6.10 -27.45 -1.09
N ALA A 75 -7.17 -26.75 -1.44
CA ALA A 75 -7.32 -25.32 -1.16
C ALA A 75 -7.05 -25.03 0.31
N GLY A 76 -6.10 -24.14 0.58
CA GLY A 76 -5.63 -23.81 1.93
C GLY A 76 -4.32 -24.45 2.34
N ASP A 77 -3.86 -25.49 1.65
CA ASP A 77 -2.65 -26.25 2.07
C ASP A 77 -1.33 -25.49 1.86
N MET A 78 -1.30 -24.46 1.01
CA MET A 78 -0.13 -23.56 0.92
C MET A 78 0.20 -22.88 2.24
N CYS A 79 -0.80 -22.71 3.11
CA CYS A 79 -0.68 -22.09 4.42
C CYS A 79 -0.72 -23.13 5.56
N SER A 80 -1.01 -24.38 5.22
CA SER A 80 -1.07 -25.49 6.19
C SER A 80 0.32 -26.07 6.46
N PRO A 81 0.66 -26.36 7.70
CA PRO A 81 1.87 -27.10 8.02
C PRO A 81 1.76 -28.60 7.68
N THR A 82 0.59 -29.08 7.24
CA THR A 82 0.33 -30.50 6.97
C THR A 82 -0.14 -30.72 5.54
N PHE A 83 0.28 -31.84 4.96
CA PHE A 83 -0.23 -32.37 3.70
C PHE A 83 -0.75 -33.79 3.94
N SER A 84 -1.97 -34.06 3.52
CA SER A 84 -2.64 -35.36 3.78
C SER A 84 -2.56 -35.81 5.25
N GLY A 85 -2.63 -34.86 6.19
CA GLY A 85 -2.54 -35.12 7.62
C GLY A 85 -1.09 -35.33 8.16
N LEU A 86 -0.08 -35.31 7.29
CA LEU A 86 1.30 -35.45 7.68
C LEU A 86 2.01 -34.06 7.66
N PRO A 87 2.91 -33.80 8.63
CA PRO A 87 3.71 -32.59 8.61
C PRO A 87 4.58 -32.48 7.36
N VAL A 88 4.53 -31.37 6.64
CA VAL A 88 5.44 -31.08 5.53
C VAL A 88 6.67 -30.37 6.08
N PRO A 89 7.89 -30.89 5.86
CA PRO A 89 9.11 -30.21 6.28
C PRO A 89 9.19 -28.79 5.71
N ALA A 90 9.63 -27.84 6.51
CA ALA A 90 9.69 -26.42 6.12
C ALA A 90 10.49 -26.19 4.81
N ALA A 91 11.54 -26.97 4.58
CA ALA A 91 12.36 -26.91 3.36
C ALA A 91 11.60 -27.31 2.08
N ASN A 92 10.50 -28.05 2.20
CA ASN A 92 9.73 -28.57 1.07
C ASN A 92 8.42 -27.80 0.83
N ARG A 93 8.22 -26.70 1.53
CA ARG A 93 7.02 -25.88 1.42
C ARG A 93 7.25 -24.76 0.41
N PHE A 94 6.52 -24.75 -0.69
CA PHE A 94 6.36 -23.59 -1.54
C PHE A 94 5.13 -22.80 -1.09
N TYR A 95 5.26 -22.04 -0.04
CA TYR A 95 4.21 -21.15 0.44
C TYR A 95 4.50 -19.71 0.10
N ASN A 96 3.48 -18.90 0.09
CA ASN A 96 3.60 -17.48 -0.10
C ASN A 96 4.44 -16.88 1.06
N PRO A 97 5.60 -16.27 0.77
CA PRO A 97 6.46 -15.67 1.79
C PRO A 97 5.86 -14.38 2.38
N GLN A 98 4.81 -13.85 1.81
CA GLN A 98 4.18 -12.63 2.32
C GLN A 98 3.42 -12.94 3.62
N PRO A 99 3.59 -12.11 4.68
CA PRO A 99 2.96 -12.34 5.97
C PRO A 99 1.44 -12.53 5.88
N ASN A 100 0.80 -11.82 4.95
CA ASN A 100 -0.64 -11.82 4.73
C ASN A 100 -1.12 -12.84 3.69
N GLY A 101 -0.21 -13.60 3.09
CA GLY A 101 -0.52 -14.51 2.00
C GLY A 101 -1.54 -15.58 2.33
N CYS A 102 -1.64 -15.96 3.58
CA CYS A 102 -2.55 -17.00 4.07
C CYS A 102 -3.86 -16.48 4.63
N ARG A 103 -4.03 -15.17 4.69
CA ARG A 103 -5.29 -14.56 5.09
C ARG A 103 -6.30 -14.57 3.94
N ASN A 104 -7.58 -14.58 4.31
CA ASN A 104 -8.68 -14.45 3.34
C ASN A 104 -9.06 -12.98 3.17
N ASP A 105 -8.10 -12.15 2.77
CA ASP A 105 -8.25 -10.72 2.60
C ASP A 105 -7.47 -10.21 1.37
N GLY A 106 -7.50 -8.92 1.12
CA GLY A 106 -6.78 -8.29 0.02
C GLY A 106 -7.39 -8.53 -1.36
N TYR A 107 -8.57 -9.14 -1.45
CA TYR A 107 -9.33 -9.26 -2.68
C TYR A 107 -10.12 -7.98 -2.94
N VAL A 108 -10.44 -7.75 -4.23
CA VAL A 108 -11.23 -6.58 -4.64
C VAL A 108 -12.56 -6.53 -3.90
N THR A 109 -12.85 -5.38 -3.32
CA THR A 109 -14.10 -5.08 -2.62
C THR A 109 -15.04 -4.29 -3.51
N ASP A 110 -16.33 -4.28 -3.18
CA ASP A 110 -17.34 -3.51 -3.92
C ASP A 110 -17.00 -2.01 -3.93
N VAL A 111 -16.61 -1.48 -2.79
CA VAL A 111 -16.18 -0.09 -2.62
C VAL A 111 -14.77 -0.06 -2.07
N ALA A 112 -13.98 0.87 -2.59
CA ALA A 112 -12.68 1.23 -2.04
C ALA A 112 -12.55 2.75 -2.02
N TRP A 113 -11.99 3.33 -0.94
CA TRP A 113 -11.79 4.76 -0.86
C TRP A 113 -10.64 5.16 0.07
N GLY A 114 -10.16 6.36 -0.17
CA GLY A 114 -9.08 6.92 0.63
C GLY A 114 -8.94 8.42 0.43
N TYR A 115 -8.05 9.03 1.20
CA TYR A 115 -7.75 10.45 1.09
C TYR A 115 -6.25 10.72 1.16
N ARG A 116 -5.87 11.87 0.60
CA ARG A 116 -4.50 12.38 0.60
C ARG A 116 -4.50 13.84 1.01
N LEU A 117 -3.52 14.23 1.80
CA LEU A 117 -3.32 15.59 2.26
C LEU A 117 -1.85 15.96 2.08
N ARG A 118 -1.61 17.13 1.48
CA ARG A 118 -0.28 17.72 1.42
C ARG A 118 -0.32 19.14 1.94
N VAL A 119 0.62 19.47 2.79
CA VAL A 119 0.83 20.82 3.31
C VAL A 119 2.27 21.20 3.06
N SER A 120 2.51 22.40 2.54
CA SER A 120 3.85 22.98 2.45
C SER A 120 3.79 24.47 2.79
N ALA A 121 4.86 25.00 3.37
CA ALA A 121 4.95 26.38 3.80
C ALA A 121 6.29 26.99 3.42
N ASP A 122 6.27 28.20 2.84
CA ASP A 122 7.48 28.90 2.39
C ASP A 122 7.90 29.95 3.42
N TYR A 123 9.10 29.79 3.94
CA TYR A 123 9.78 30.74 4.82
C TYR A 123 10.94 31.36 4.05
N ASN A 124 10.73 32.59 3.56
CA ASN A 124 11.75 33.28 2.76
C ASN A 124 12.76 34.00 3.64
N ASN A 125 14.00 34.09 3.14
CA ASN A 125 15.07 34.86 3.74
C ASN A 125 15.29 34.55 5.24
N VAL A 126 15.27 33.26 5.60
CA VAL A 126 15.42 32.82 6.99
C VAL A 126 16.72 33.38 7.57
N MET A 127 16.64 34.04 8.73
CA MET A 127 17.77 34.69 9.43
C MET A 127 18.56 35.69 8.55
N ASN A 128 17.94 36.34 7.59
CA ASN A 128 18.56 37.24 6.62
C ASN A 128 19.71 36.60 5.80
N SER A 129 19.65 35.28 5.61
CA SER A 129 20.69 34.50 4.92
C SER A 129 20.52 34.39 3.41
N GLY A 130 19.40 34.87 2.87
CA GLY A 130 19.00 34.62 1.47
C GLY A 130 18.52 33.19 1.21
N VAL A 131 18.33 32.37 2.27
CA VAL A 131 17.81 31.02 2.19
C VAL A 131 16.28 31.03 2.32
N THR A 132 15.60 30.41 1.38
CA THR A 132 14.19 30.01 1.51
C THR A 132 14.12 28.58 2.01
N VAL A 133 13.35 28.34 3.07
CA VAL A 133 13.11 27.01 3.63
C VAL A 133 11.64 26.65 3.39
N THR A 134 11.41 25.52 2.76
CA THR A 134 10.06 25.01 2.47
C THR A 134 9.88 23.63 3.13
N PRO A 135 9.42 23.55 4.40
CA PRO A 135 8.95 22.30 4.96
C PRO A 135 7.68 21.81 4.27
N SER A 136 7.51 20.50 4.19
CA SER A 136 6.31 19.87 3.64
C SER A 136 5.96 18.59 4.40
N VAL A 137 4.67 18.32 4.49
CA VAL A 137 4.10 17.10 5.03
C VAL A 137 3.15 16.53 3.99
N PHE A 138 3.25 15.25 3.76
CA PHE A 138 2.32 14.46 2.97
C PHE A 138 1.75 13.34 3.81
N TRP A 139 0.45 13.17 3.75
CA TRP A 139 -0.26 12.08 4.39
C TRP A 139 -1.21 11.44 3.38
N ALA A 140 -1.20 10.13 3.30
CA ALA A 140 -2.17 9.36 2.53
C ALA A 140 -2.70 8.21 3.39
N HIS A 141 -3.99 7.94 3.26
CA HIS A 141 -4.64 6.81 3.93
C HIS A 141 -5.69 6.22 3.00
N ASP A 142 -5.53 4.97 2.66
CA ASP A 142 -6.53 4.16 1.99
C ASP A 142 -7.37 3.51 3.08
N VAL A 143 -8.57 4.07 3.30
CA VAL A 143 -9.35 3.85 4.54
C VAL A 143 -10.07 2.51 4.52
N GLU A 144 -10.61 2.14 3.37
CA GLU A 144 -11.45 0.94 3.25
C GLU A 144 -11.39 0.39 1.84
N GLY A 145 -11.30 -0.91 1.75
CA GLY A 145 -11.44 -1.67 0.53
C GLY A 145 -10.20 -1.75 -0.34
N VAL A 146 -10.25 -2.67 -1.28
CA VAL A 146 -9.19 -2.94 -2.26
C VAL A 146 -9.74 -2.72 -3.66
N SER A 147 -9.06 -1.87 -4.44
CA SER A 147 -9.42 -1.61 -5.84
C SER A 147 -8.77 -2.60 -6.79
N MET A 148 -9.37 -2.79 -7.97
CA MET A 148 -8.90 -3.71 -8.99
C MET A 148 -7.54 -3.28 -9.58
N ASP A 149 -7.27 -1.98 -9.63
CA ASP A 149 -6.06 -1.35 -10.19
C ASP A 149 -4.99 -0.99 -9.15
N PRO A 150 -4.95 -1.62 -7.99
CA PRO A 150 -4.36 -1.34 -6.70
C PRO A 150 -4.17 0.16 -6.32
N THR A 151 -5.06 1.02 -6.79
CA THR A 151 -5.07 2.43 -6.37
C THR A 151 -5.36 2.57 -4.89
N PHE A 152 -6.32 1.77 -4.38
CA PHE A 152 -6.66 1.68 -2.96
C PHE A 152 -6.34 0.27 -2.44
N ILE A 153 -5.70 0.22 -1.28
CA ILE A 153 -5.40 -1.00 -0.54
C ILE A 153 -5.70 -0.69 0.92
N GLU A 154 -6.72 -1.33 1.46
CA GLU A 154 -7.22 -1.13 2.82
C GLU A 154 -6.10 -1.05 3.85
N ASP A 155 -6.23 -0.11 4.79
CA ASP A 155 -5.29 0.21 5.87
C ASP A 155 -3.88 0.65 5.43
N ARG A 156 -3.66 0.90 4.15
CA ARG A 156 -2.38 1.44 3.70
C ARG A 156 -2.25 2.91 4.06
N MET A 157 -1.24 3.22 4.85
CA MET A 157 -0.89 4.58 5.25
C MET A 157 0.49 4.99 4.72
N THR A 158 0.63 6.26 4.39
CA THR A 158 1.91 6.84 3.97
C THR A 158 2.10 8.19 4.63
N LEU A 159 3.22 8.37 5.31
CA LEU A 159 3.67 9.64 5.85
C LEU A 159 4.93 10.07 5.11
N GLY A 160 4.88 11.24 4.48
CA GLY A 160 6.03 11.90 3.88
C GLY A 160 6.37 13.18 4.63
N LEU A 161 7.63 13.35 4.99
CA LEU A 161 8.17 14.58 5.55
C LEU A 161 9.25 15.10 4.62
N GLY A 162 9.20 16.37 4.27
CA GLY A 162 10.18 16.99 3.40
C GLY A 162 10.62 18.34 3.92
N VAL A 163 11.85 18.71 3.64
CA VAL A 163 12.33 20.07 3.81
C VAL A 163 13.24 20.44 2.65
N LYS A 164 12.92 21.52 1.97
CA LYS A 164 13.69 22.05 0.86
C LYS A 164 14.35 23.37 1.26
N PHE A 165 15.63 23.47 1.02
CA PHE A 165 16.42 24.66 1.20
C PHE A 165 16.80 25.22 -0.17
N ASN A 166 16.55 26.49 -0.41
CA ASN A 166 16.90 27.16 -1.65
C ASN A 166 17.70 28.44 -1.33
N TYR A 167 18.97 28.43 -1.69
CA TYR A 167 19.85 29.60 -1.49
C TYR A 167 19.95 30.42 -2.77
N ASN A 168 19.37 31.62 -2.77
CA ASN A 168 19.43 32.61 -3.84
C ASN A 168 19.10 32.03 -5.25
N LYS A 169 18.26 30.99 -5.32
CA LYS A 169 17.92 30.24 -6.55
C LYS A 169 19.13 29.62 -7.27
N LYS A 170 20.29 29.54 -6.62
CA LYS A 170 21.52 28.97 -7.17
C LYS A 170 21.78 27.54 -6.66
N TYR A 171 21.48 27.30 -5.41
CA TYR A 171 21.69 25.99 -4.77
C TYR A 171 20.39 25.51 -4.14
N VAL A 172 20.08 24.24 -4.33
CA VAL A 172 18.91 23.60 -3.76
C VAL A 172 19.36 22.32 -3.06
N LEU A 173 18.97 22.17 -1.81
CA LEU A 173 19.05 20.92 -1.05
C LEU A 173 17.63 20.48 -0.71
N ASP A 174 17.28 19.25 -1.03
CA ASP A 174 15.98 18.66 -0.74
C ASP A 174 16.18 17.38 0.07
N LEU A 175 15.62 17.35 1.26
CA LEU A 175 15.68 16.22 2.18
C LEU A 175 14.26 15.67 2.35
N ASN A 176 14.07 14.39 2.06
CA ASN A 176 12.79 13.74 2.15
C ASN A 176 12.89 12.44 2.96
N TYR A 177 11.91 12.22 3.81
CA TYR A 177 11.68 10.98 4.53
C TYR A 177 10.28 10.47 4.21
N VAL A 178 10.16 9.19 3.88
CA VAL A 178 8.86 8.56 3.62
C VAL A 178 8.77 7.29 4.45
N SER A 179 7.66 7.15 5.17
CA SER A 179 7.29 5.95 5.92
C SER A 179 6.01 5.38 5.33
N TYR A 180 6.01 4.08 5.15
CA TYR A 180 4.83 3.31 4.75
C TYR A 180 4.44 2.41 5.89
N ASP A 181 3.17 2.39 6.19
CA ASP A 181 2.55 1.48 7.15
C ASP A 181 1.39 0.76 6.49
N ASN A 182 1.23 -0.49 6.84
CA ASN A 182 0.15 -1.33 6.37
C ASN A 182 -0.13 -2.34 7.48
N ASP A 183 -1.19 -2.09 8.24
CA ASP A 183 -1.57 -2.88 9.43
C ASP A 183 -2.13 -4.28 9.10
N ASN A 184 -2.08 -4.71 7.82
CA ASN A 184 -2.57 -6.00 7.35
C ASN A 184 -1.51 -7.10 7.36
#